data_e6bdda25a9a797dd362d838b3d29bbac
#
_entry.id   e6bdda25a9a797dd362d838b3d29bbac
#
_cell.length_a   1.000
_cell.length_b   1.000
_cell.length_c   1.000
_cell.angle_alpha   90.00
_cell.angle_beta   90.00
_cell.angle_gamma   90.00
#
_symmetry.space_group_name_H-M   'P 1'
#
loop_
_entity.id
_entity.type
_entity.pdbx_description
1 polymer ?
#
loop_
_entity_poly.entity_id
_entity_poly.type
_entity_poly.pdbx_seq_one_letter_code
_entity_poly.pdbx_strand_id
1 'polypeptide(L)'
;MIIDVRFNGGGNISDTLIDWLERKPHGYYRYRDSFVLNAPSDRLWDKPIIVLMHEGSFSNAEMFPYAMKARGLATLVGMPTPGYVIWTWGSQLVDGTSIRMPMGAVYRLDGSPMENIGQQPDILVPWPNEEFLSGKDPQLERAIQEILKKIR
;
A
#
# COMPACT_ATOMS: atom_id res chain seq x y z
N MET A 1 9.00 -1.22 -8.87
CA MET A 1 8.50 -2.26 -7.93
C MET A 1 6.99 -2.29 -7.99
N ILE A 2 6.38 -3.47 -7.88
CA ILE A 2 4.94 -3.61 -7.67
C ILE A 2 4.76 -4.18 -6.26
N ILE A 3 3.93 -3.54 -5.45
CA ILE A 3 3.56 -3.97 -4.11
C ILE A 3 2.09 -4.37 -4.16
N ASP A 4 1.78 -5.59 -3.78
CA ASP A 4 0.43 -6.12 -3.81
C ASP A 4 -0.14 -6.21 -2.39
N VAL A 5 -1.19 -5.42 -2.14
CA VAL A 5 -1.93 -5.42 -0.86
C VAL A 5 -3.34 -5.97 -1.02
N ARG A 6 -3.65 -6.57 -2.16
CA ARG A 6 -4.93 -7.23 -2.40
C ARG A 6 -5.07 -8.43 -1.45
N PHE A 7 -6.27 -8.66 -0.94
CA PHE A 7 -6.57 -9.73 0.03
C PHE A 7 -5.79 -9.64 1.36
N ASN A 8 -5.12 -8.52 1.63
CA ASN A 8 -4.43 -8.30 2.90
C ASN A 8 -5.41 -7.77 3.95
N GLY A 9 -5.53 -8.48 5.06
CA GLY A 9 -6.44 -8.15 6.17
C GLY A 9 -5.99 -7.00 7.08
N GLY A 10 -4.90 -6.32 6.75
CA GLY A 10 -4.36 -5.22 7.54
C GLY A 10 -3.24 -5.63 8.50
N GLY A 11 -3.10 -4.91 9.58
CA GLY A 11 -1.99 -5.05 10.55
C GLY A 11 -1.48 -3.70 11.02
N ASN A 12 -0.15 -3.56 11.16
CA ASN A 12 0.47 -2.34 11.70
C ASN A 12 1.87 -2.05 11.12
N ILE A 13 2.17 -2.50 9.90
CA ILE A 13 3.51 -2.41 9.30
C ILE A 13 3.67 -1.24 8.31
N SER A 14 2.57 -0.55 7.94
CA SER A 14 2.60 0.48 6.89
C SER A 14 3.66 1.55 7.12
N ASP A 15 3.76 2.09 8.34
CA ASP A 15 4.68 3.18 8.63
C ASP A 15 6.15 2.76 8.43
N THR A 16 6.50 1.56 8.87
CA THR A 16 7.86 1.00 8.66
C THR A 16 8.19 0.85 7.17
N LEU A 17 7.23 0.37 6.36
CA LEU A 17 7.43 0.22 4.92
C LEU A 17 7.56 1.57 4.24
N ILE A 18 6.72 2.54 4.62
CA ILE A 18 6.76 3.89 4.07
C ILE A 18 8.10 4.56 4.38
N ASP A 19 8.57 4.47 5.62
CA ASP A 19 9.87 5.01 6.04
C ASP A 19 11.03 4.44 5.22
N TRP A 20 10.96 3.17 4.84
CA TRP A 20 11.99 2.57 3.99
C TRP A 20 11.89 3.02 2.54
N LEU A 21 10.68 3.14 2.02
CA LEU A 21 10.44 3.48 0.61
C LEU A 21 10.60 4.97 0.33
N GLU A 22 10.46 5.83 1.34
CA GLU A 22 10.62 7.28 1.21
C GLU A 22 12.07 7.76 1.35
N ARG A 23 12.99 6.88 1.75
CA ARG A 23 14.40 7.25 1.95
C ARG A 23 15.00 7.87 0.70
N LYS A 24 15.72 8.98 0.90
CA LYS A 24 16.43 9.69 -0.16
C LYS A 24 17.94 9.58 0.05
N PRO A 25 18.72 9.61 -1.05
CA PRO A 25 20.16 9.68 -0.91
C PRO A 25 20.56 11.01 -0.24
N HIS A 26 21.51 10.94 0.67
CA HIS A 26 22.12 12.13 1.31
C HIS A 26 23.56 12.32 0.88
N GLY A 27 24.06 11.49 -0.01
CA GLY A 27 25.41 11.52 -0.55
C GLY A 27 25.73 10.31 -1.41
N TYR A 28 26.98 10.11 -1.70
CA TYR A 28 27.47 8.93 -2.40
C TYR A 28 28.86 8.52 -1.92
N TYR A 29 29.17 7.23 -2.03
CA TYR A 29 30.50 6.69 -1.82
C TYR A 29 31.19 6.49 -3.18
N ARG A 30 32.41 6.95 -3.31
CA ARG A 30 33.26 6.67 -4.48
C ARG A 30 34.49 5.89 -4.00
N TYR A 31 34.60 4.68 -4.50
CA TYR A 31 35.81 3.88 -4.29
C TYR A 31 36.84 4.25 -5.35
N ARG A 32 38.13 4.28 -4.96
CA ARG A 32 39.21 4.54 -5.90
C ARG A 32 39.21 3.46 -7.00
N ASP A 33 39.22 3.89 -8.26
CA ASP A 33 39.29 3.04 -9.44
C ASP A 33 38.09 2.03 -9.59
N SER A 34 36.96 2.34 -8.98
CA SER A 34 35.81 1.47 -8.96
C SER A 34 34.47 2.24 -9.10
N PHE A 35 33.39 1.67 -8.60
CA PHE A 35 32.03 2.13 -8.74
C PHE A 35 31.65 3.24 -7.74
N VAL A 36 30.53 3.88 -8.02
CA VAL A 36 29.86 4.85 -7.13
C VAL A 36 28.59 4.22 -6.58
N LEU A 37 28.36 4.35 -5.28
CA LEU A 37 27.16 3.93 -4.60
C LEU A 37 26.47 5.13 -3.94
N ASN A 38 25.14 5.21 -4.02
CA ASN A 38 24.38 6.16 -3.23
C ASN A 38 24.47 5.82 -1.73
N ALA A 39 24.37 6.83 -0.89
CA ALA A 39 24.33 6.67 0.56
C ALA A 39 22.94 7.10 1.09
N PRO A 40 22.18 6.23 1.76
CA PRO A 40 22.48 4.85 2.11
C PRO A 40 22.33 3.90 0.90
N SER A 41 23.31 3.04 0.65
CA SER A 41 23.35 2.19 -0.54
C SER A 41 22.48 0.92 -0.46
N ASP A 42 22.26 0.41 0.75
CA ASP A 42 21.63 -0.88 1.02
C ASP A 42 20.11 -0.80 1.26
N ARG A 43 19.56 0.41 1.37
CA ARG A 43 18.17 0.65 1.78
C ARG A 43 17.51 1.80 1.03
N LEU A 44 17.90 2.01 -0.21
CA LEU A 44 17.33 3.04 -1.06
C LEU A 44 16.55 2.41 -2.21
N TRP A 45 15.30 2.85 -2.38
CA TRP A 45 14.52 2.55 -3.56
C TRP A 45 14.20 3.85 -4.30
N ASP A 46 14.82 4.05 -5.46
CA ASP A 46 14.70 5.27 -6.29
C ASP A 46 13.92 5.03 -7.60
N LYS A 47 13.32 3.86 -7.75
CA LYS A 47 12.57 3.48 -8.94
C LYS A 47 11.06 3.62 -8.72
N PRO A 48 10.26 3.75 -9.78
CA PRO A 48 8.82 3.83 -9.68
C PRO A 48 8.21 2.68 -8.87
N ILE A 49 7.15 3.00 -8.12
CA ILE A 49 6.37 2.04 -7.34
C ILE A 49 4.92 2.08 -7.83
N ILE A 50 4.32 0.90 -7.95
CA ILE A 50 2.88 0.72 -8.11
C ILE A 50 2.37 -0.11 -6.95
N VAL A 51 1.22 0.28 -6.41
CA VAL A 51 0.51 -0.51 -5.38
C VAL A 51 -0.75 -1.06 -6.00
N LEU A 52 -0.90 -2.39 -5.95
CA LEU A 52 -2.13 -3.09 -6.29
C LEU A 52 -3.05 -3.15 -5.07
N MET A 53 -4.31 -2.78 -5.25
CA MET A 53 -5.32 -2.75 -4.19
C MET A 53 -6.70 -3.13 -4.73
N HIS A 54 -7.58 -3.62 -3.87
CA HIS A 54 -8.98 -3.91 -4.23
C HIS A 54 -9.88 -4.02 -2.98
N GLU A 55 -11.13 -4.42 -3.18
CA GLU A 55 -12.18 -4.50 -2.16
C GLU A 55 -11.84 -5.46 -0.99
N GLY A 56 -10.90 -6.36 -1.16
CA GLY A 56 -10.39 -7.25 -0.11
C GLY A 56 -9.15 -6.72 0.62
N SER A 57 -8.75 -5.47 0.38
CA SER A 57 -7.71 -4.79 1.16
C SER A 57 -8.33 -4.11 2.36
N PHE A 58 -7.98 -4.48 3.60
CA PHE A 58 -8.60 -3.97 4.82
C PHE A 58 -7.64 -3.24 5.73
N SER A 59 -8.14 -2.23 6.47
CA SER A 59 -7.43 -1.60 7.59
C SER A 59 -6.06 -1.05 7.17
N ASN A 60 -4.96 -1.54 7.73
CA ASN A 60 -3.61 -1.10 7.39
C ASN A 60 -3.27 -1.30 5.89
N ALA A 61 -3.90 -2.28 5.22
CA ALA A 61 -3.79 -2.46 3.77
C ALA A 61 -4.58 -1.44 2.94
N GLU A 62 -5.39 -0.59 3.58
CA GLU A 62 -6.01 0.61 2.99
C GLU A 62 -5.21 1.88 3.32
N MET A 63 -4.67 1.95 4.56
CA MET A 63 -3.83 3.05 5.02
C MET A 63 -2.53 3.15 4.23
N PHE A 64 -1.91 2.02 3.94
CA PHE A 64 -0.65 1.98 3.18
C PHE A 64 -0.78 2.60 1.78
N PRO A 65 -1.71 2.17 0.89
CA PRO A 65 -1.88 2.81 -0.41
C PRO A 65 -2.25 4.29 -0.30
N TYR A 66 -3.10 4.67 0.66
CA TYR A 66 -3.39 6.09 0.91
C TYR A 66 -2.10 6.87 1.19
N ALA A 67 -1.29 6.43 2.13
CA ALA A 67 -0.07 7.13 2.52
C ALA A 67 0.96 7.17 1.38
N MET A 68 1.12 6.08 0.63
CA MET A 68 1.99 6.02 -0.55
C MET A 68 1.59 7.04 -1.62
N LYS A 69 0.28 7.22 -1.85
CA LYS A 69 -0.24 8.23 -2.76
C LYS A 69 -0.09 9.64 -2.21
N ALA A 70 -0.48 9.88 -0.96
CA ALA A 70 -0.41 11.19 -0.31
C ALA A 70 1.03 11.75 -0.26
N ARG A 71 2.02 10.87 -0.17
CA ARG A 71 3.46 11.22 -0.22
C ARG A 71 4.05 11.22 -1.64
N GLY A 72 3.26 10.93 -2.67
CA GLY A 72 3.74 10.88 -4.05
C GLY A 72 4.72 9.74 -4.35
N LEU A 73 4.71 8.68 -3.55
CA LEU A 73 5.65 7.56 -3.66
C LEU A 73 5.20 6.49 -4.64
N ALA A 74 3.89 6.33 -4.86
CA ALA A 74 3.35 5.28 -5.72
C ALA A 74 2.15 5.74 -6.56
N THR A 75 1.89 4.98 -7.62
CA THR A 75 0.63 5.01 -8.37
C THR A 75 -0.22 3.81 -7.93
N LEU A 76 -1.50 4.05 -7.65
CA LEU A 76 -2.43 3.03 -7.19
C LEU A 76 -3.20 2.43 -8.36
N VAL A 77 -3.25 1.10 -8.45
CA VAL A 77 -3.94 0.36 -9.52
C VAL A 77 -4.88 -0.68 -8.91
N GLY A 78 -6.07 -0.81 -9.45
CA GLY A 78 -7.03 -1.83 -9.04
C GLY A 78 -8.42 -1.28 -8.77
N MET A 79 -9.05 -1.72 -7.69
CA MET A 79 -10.39 -1.29 -7.28
C MET A 79 -10.33 -0.51 -5.96
N PRO A 80 -11.35 0.32 -5.68
CA PRO A 80 -11.47 0.98 -4.39
C PRO A 80 -11.43 0.00 -3.23
N THR A 81 -10.78 0.38 -2.14
CA THR A 81 -10.86 -0.40 -0.90
C THR A 81 -12.15 -0.11 -0.14
N PRO A 82 -12.62 -1.01 0.74
CA PRO A 82 -13.96 -0.93 1.32
C PRO A 82 -14.13 0.16 2.40
N GLY A 83 -13.05 0.65 2.99
CA GLY A 83 -13.12 1.62 4.09
C GLY A 83 -13.30 0.99 5.45
N TYR A 84 -12.79 -0.20 5.69
CA TYR A 84 -12.77 -0.84 7.02
C TYR A 84 -11.55 -0.42 7.82
N VAL A 85 -11.43 0.89 8.05
CA VAL A 85 -10.27 1.51 8.69
C VAL A 85 -10.65 2.09 10.04
N ILE A 86 -10.57 1.24 11.06
CA ILE A 86 -10.87 1.61 12.43
C ILE A 86 -9.92 0.90 13.39
N TRP A 87 -9.48 1.60 14.43
CA TRP A 87 -8.78 0.99 15.53
C TRP A 87 -9.76 0.24 16.43
N THR A 88 -9.42 -1.01 16.78
CA THR A 88 -10.26 -1.85 17.62
C THR A 88 -9.52 -2.32 18.84
N TRP A 89 -10.26 -2.48 19.94
CA TRP A 89 -9.81 -3.10 21.17
C TRP A 89 -10.50 -4.45 21.36
N GLY A 90 -9.74 -5.43 21.84
CA GLY A 90 -10.30 -6.74 22.24
C GLY A 90 -10.70 -6.73 23.70
N SER A 91 -11.88 -7.26 24.02
CA SER A 91 -12.33 -7.51 25.38
C SER A 91 -12.88 -8.93 25.50
N GLN A 92 -12.87 -9.47 26.71
CA GLN A 92 -13.50 -10.75 27.00
C GLN A 92 -14.74 -10.56 27.90
N LEU A 93 -15.80 -11.27 27.55
CA LEU A 93 -17.00 -11.36 28.39
C LEU A 93 -16.78 -12.36 29.51
N VAL A 94 -17.71 -12.39 30.48
CA VAL A 94 -17.64 -13.26 31.67
C VAL A 94 -17.63 -14.77 31.36
N ASP A 95 -18.13 -15.14 30.18
CA ASP A 95 -18.14 -16.51 29.68
C ASP A 95 -16.90 -16.86 28.83
N GLY A 96 -15.92 -15.93 28.71
CA GLY A 96 -14.71 -16.09 27.93
C GLY A 96 -14.85 -15.74 26.45
N THR A 97 -16.03 -15.35 25.98
CA THR A 97 -16.22 -14.89 24.60
C THR A 97 -15.42 -13.63 24.34
N SER A 98 -14.62 -13.62 23.26
CA SER A 98 -13.87 -12.44 22.82
C SER A 98 -14.74 -11.56 21.92
N ILE A 99 -14.77 -10.27 22.22
CA ILE A 99 -15.42 -9.24 21.40
C ILE A 99 -14.39 -8.19 20.96
N ARG A 100 -14.59 -7.63 19.76
CA ARG A 100 -13.81 -6.48 19.29
C ARG A 100 -14.73 -5.24 19.29
N MET A 101 -14.22 -4.17 19.88
CA MET A 101 -14.93 -2.90 19.95
C MET A 101 -14.13 -1.80 19.23
N PRO A 102 -14.78 -0.89 18.50
CA PRO A 102 -14.13 0.28 17.95
C PRO A 102 -13.62 1.18 19.07
N MET A 103 -12.41 1.73 18.91
CA MET A 103 -11.80 2.61 19.90
C MET A 103 -11.24 3.91 19.33
N GLY A 104 -11.03 3.99 18.03
CA GLY A 104 -10.49 5.18 17.41
C GLY A 104 -10.61 5.15 15.90
N ALA A 105 -10.71 6.32 15.27
CA ALA A 105 -10.80 6.50 13.84
C ALA A 105 -9.48 6.96 13.25
N VAL A 106 -9.27 6.69 11.95
CA VAL A 106 -8.15 7.16 11.17
C VAL A 106 -8.64 8.23 10.19
N TYR A 107 -7.93 9.35 10.15
CA TYR A 107 -8.27 10.49 9.31
C TYR A 107 -7.19 10.75 8.27
N ARG A 108 -7.60 11.22 7.11
CA ARG A 108 -6.71 11.76 6.09
C ARG A 108 -6.17 13.15 6.50
N LEU A 109 -5.16 13.62 5.78
CA LEU A 109 -4.58 14.95 6.05
C LEU A 109 -5.57 16.11 5.85
N ASP A 110 -6.60 15.90 5.05
CA ASP A 110 -7.68 16.88 4.83
C ASP A 110 -8.78 16.83 5.90
N GLY A 111 -8.62 15.96 6.91
CA GLY A 111 -9.58 15.78 8.00
C GLY A 111 -10.73 14.82 7.68
N SER A 112 -10.82 14.28 6.47
CA SER A 112 -11.85 13.28 6.13
C SER A 112 -11.54 11.92 6.76
N PRO A 113 -12.55 11.17 7.26
CA PRO A 113 -12.32 9.82 7.78
C PRO A 113 -11.97 8.86 6.65
N MET A 114 -11.19 7.84 6.97
CA MET A 114 -10.96 6.71 6.06
C MET A 114 -12.05 5.66 6.17
N GLU A 115 -12.67 5.55 7.35
CA GLU A 115 -13.76 4.62 7.61
C GLU A 115 -14.96 4.93 6.71
N ASN A 116 -15.56 3.88 6.12
CA ASN A 116 -16.68 3.91 5.18
C ASN A 116 -16.42 4.64 3.85
N ILE A 117 -15.20 5.13 3.60
CA ILE A 117 -14.84 5.82 2.35
C ILE A 117 -13.83 4.99 1.55
N GLY A 118 -12.87 4.36 2.24
CA GLY A 118 -11.79 3.60 1.61
C GLY A 118 -10.81 4.48 0.83
N GLN A 119 -9.93 3.84 0.08
CA GLN A 119 -8.96 4.48 -0.80
C GLN A 119 -9.34 4.26 -2.26
N GLN A 120 -9.33 5.31 -3.07
CA GLN A 120 -9.57 5.24 -4.50
C GLN A 120 -8.26 5.00 -5.27
N PRO A 121 -8.23 4.09 -6.26
CA PRO A 121 -7.09 3.90 -7.13
C PRO A 121 -6.90 5.12 -8.07
N ASP A 122 -5.68 5.30 -8.58
CA ASP A 122 -5.39 6.24 -9.68
C ASP A 122 -5.83 5.67 -11.01
N ILE A 123 -5.73 4.35 -11.14
CA ILE A 123 -6.11 3.61 -12.34
C ILE A 123 -7.08 2.51 -11.93
N LEU A 124 -8.34 2.73 -12.25
CA LEU A 124 -9.41 1.77 -11.98
C LEU A 124 -9.30 0.59 -12.94
N VAL A 125 -9.17 -0.60 -12.40
CA VAL A 125 -9.12 -1.86 -13.15
C VAL A 125 -9.98 -2.90 -12.46
N PRO A 126 -11.19 -3.19 -12.97
CA PRO A 126 -12.02 -4.26 -12.46
C PRO A 126 -11.34 -5.64 -12.61
N TRP A 127 -11.68 -6.55 -11.72
CA TRP A 127 -11.26 -7.95 -11.82
C TRP A 127 -12.49 -8.87 -11.77
N PRO A 128 -13.14 -9.10 -12.92
CA PRO A 128 -14.32 -9.94 -12.98
C PRO A 128 -14.05 -11.38 -12.49
N ASN A 129 -15.04 -11.98 -11.84
CA ASN A 129 -14.94 -13.34 -11.31
C ASN A 129 -14.51 -14.38 -12.36
N GLU A 130 -14.96 -14.23 -13.60
CA GLU A 130 -14.58 -15.12 -14.70
C GLU A 130 -13.08 -15.08 -14.98
N GLU A 131 -12.48 -13.88 -14.97
CA GLU A 131 -11.04 -13.71 -15.15
C GLU A 131 -10.27 -14.24 -13.94
N PHE A 132 -10.73 -13.92 -12.73
CA PHE A 132 -10.15 -14.45 -11.49
C PHE A 132 -10.12 -16.00 -11.49
N LEU A 133 -11.23 -16.64 -11.79
CA LEU A 133 -11.35 -18.11 -11.83
C LEU A 133 -10.53 -18.73 -12.96
N SER A 134 -10.29 -18.02 -14.05
CA SER A 134 -9.45 -18.47 -15.16
C SER A 134 -7.94 -18.23 -14.93
N GLY A 135 -7.57 -17.62 -13.80
CA GLY A 135 -6.19 -17.29 -13.47
C GLY A 135 -5.63 -16.08 -14.20
N LYS A 136 -6.47 -15.27 -14.84
CA LYS A 136 -6.08 -13.99 -15.44
C LYS A 136 -6.06 -12.90 -14.38
N ASP A 137 -5.07 -12.03 -14.45
CA ASP A 137 -4.93 -10.89 -13.53
C ASP A 137 -4.76 -9.58 -14.31
N PRO A 138 -5.88 -8.95 -14.73
CA PRO A 138 -5.84 -7.71 -15.49
C PRO A 138 -5.25 -6.54 -14.67
N GLN A 139 -5.36 -6.59 -13.35
CA GLN A 139 -4.79 -5.55 -12.48
C GLN A 139 -3.26 -5.63 -12.46
N LEU A 140 -2.70 -6.83 -12.32
CA LEU A 140 -1.25 -7.04 -12.39
C LEU A 140 -0.71 -6.73 -13.78
N GLU A 141 -1.39 -7.16 -14.84
CA GLU A 141 -1.01 -6.85 -16.23
C GLU A 141 -0.97 -5.33 -16.45
N ARG A 142 -1.99 -4.61 -15.99
CA ARG A 142 -2.01 -3.15 -16.06
C ARG A 142 -0.89 -2.51 -15.25
N ALA A 143 -0.61 -2.98 -14.05
CA ALA A 143 0.49 -2.48 -13.23
C ALA A 143 1.84 -2.67 -13.91
N ILE A 144 2.06 -3.82 -14.55
CA ILE A 144 3.27 -4.08 -15.36
C ILE A 144 3.38 -3.09 -16.51
N GLN A 145 2.31 -2.86 -17.26
CA GLN A 145 2.30 -1.89 -18.35
C GLN A 145 2.64 -0.48 -17.88
N GLU A 146 2.06 -0.04 -16.77
CA GLU A 146 2.29 1.30 -16.23
C GLU A 146 3.71 1.48 -15.68
N ILE A 147 4.26 0.46 -15.02
CA ILE A 147 5.63 0.57 -14.51
C ILE A 147 6.67 0.56 -15.63
N LEU A 148 6.43 -0.20 -16.70
CA LEU A 148 7.32 -0.23 -17.88
C LEU A 148 7.36 1.11 -18.60
N LYS A 149 6.27 1.89 -18.61
CA LYS A 149 6.26 3.26 -19.17
C LYS A 149 7.15 4.21 -18.39
N LYS A 150 7.29 3.99 -17.07
CA LYS A 150 8.03 4.88 -16.16
C LYS A 150 9.53 4.56 -16.07
N ILE A 151 9.97 3.41 -16.52
CA ILE A 151 11.40 2.99 -16.48
C ILE A 151 12.08 3.01 -17.85
N ARG A 152 11.35 3.41 -18.87
CA ARG A 152 11.90 3.73 -20.19
C ARG A 152 12.36 5.18 -20.21
#